data_d4395131cae04412f090536bb2404f0b
#
_entry.id   d4395131cae04412f090536bb2404f0b
#
_cell.length_a   1.000
_cell.length_b   1.000
_cell.length_c   1.000
_cell.angle_alpha   90.00
_cell.angle_beta   90.00
_cell.angle_gamma   90.00
#
_symmetry.space_group_name_H-M   'P 1'
#
loop_
_entity.id
_entity.type
_entity.pdbx_description
1 polymer ?
#
loop_
_entity_poly.entity_id
_entity_poly.type
_entity_poly.pdbx_seq_one_letter_code
_entity_poly.pdbx_strand_id
1 'polypeptide(L)'
;MGPRLGIFTFNWNQYPSMRRDRNLPAGFYPSQPLLKPDEWQNIINYYLATAPDTLPPQQRPYPIKNDLSIFSISAPAITGSNPTTCFIQVDTTAFPRTILQSDVFRKSVVRYNVNLQPIDSFPNSGPVVDIDFRVHPIIATNIGQLNPTNAKLGKLETVLLNGKGNMFLDSAMHIDSLRRPVQSIRVDLNGDGKPDELVCEFGNLTGALSWYENMGDNHYSRHVLRPVAGAIKAYITDYNHDGLPDLVVLFAQGEEGVFLFTNLGHGKFEEKQILRFPPSYGSSSFELDDFNNDGFPDILYTCGDNADFSIVLKPYHGVYIFLNDGHWQFNQKYFFPINGCYKAMARDFDGDGDLDLAVIAFFADYQRQPEEGFVYLENKGDFNFVPHSTLRTQQGRWLTMDVADLDGDGKPDILLGNFSVAPTFIKSPDPWKTRPAFLFLKNISGKK
;
A
#
# COMPACT_ATOMS: atom_id res chain seq x y z
N MET A 1 8.00 22.35 1.75
CA MET A 1 7.06 23.49 1.56
C MET A 1 7.74 24.67 0.85
N GLY A 2 8.83 25.25 1.35
CA GLY A 2 9.46 26.45 0.81
C GLY A 2 9.63 26.49 -0.72
N PRO A 3 10.25 25.48 -1.37
CA PRO A 3 10.43 25.50 -2.83
C PRO A 3 9.13 25.57 -3.63
N ARG A 4 8.03 24.94 -3.16
CA ARG A 4 6.71 25.05 -3.80
C ARG A 4 6.09 26.45 -3.68
N LEU A 5 6.56 27.24 -2.72
CA LEU A 5 6.21 28.64 -2.54
C LEU A 5 7.20 29.59 -3.21
N GLY A 6 8.17 29.07 -4.00
CA GLY A 6 9.21 29.86 -4.65
C GLY A 6 10.28 30.37 -3.70
N ILE A 7 10.36 29.84 -2.48
CA ILE A 7 11.33 30.26 -1.46
C ILE A 7 12.52 29.34 -1.47
N PHE A 8 13.65 29.85 -1.93
CA PHE A 8 14.92 29.16 -2.04
C PHE A 8 15.87 29.70 -0.95
N THR A 9 15.80 29.11 0.25
CA THR A 9 16.63 29.51 1.39
C THR A 9 18.02 28.86 1.35
N PHE A 10 18.94 29.33 2.22
CA PHE A 10 20.29 28.76 2.37
C PHE A 10 20.26 27.25 2.74
N ASN A 11 19.20 26.75 3.35
CA ASN A 11 19.01 25.34 3.69
C ASN A 11 18.63 24.47 2.49
N TRP A 12 18.55 25.01 1.29
CA TRP A 12 18.29 24.28 0.06
C TRP A 12 19.22 23.08 -0.15
N ASN A 13 20.46 23.16 0.37
CA ASN A 13 21.41 22.05 0.31
C ASN A 13 20.98 20.82 1.14
N GLN A 14 20.05 20.97 2.07
CA GLN A 14 19.48 19.86 2.85
C GLN A 14 18.53 19.01 2.00
N TYR A 15 18.07 19.49 0.86
CA TYR A 15 17.17 18.78 -0.05
C TYR A 15 17.79 18.63 -1.45
N PRO A 16 18.95 17.94 -1.58
CA PRO A 16 19.67 17.84 -2.86
C PRO A 16 18.86 17.12 -3.96
N SER A 17 17.93 16.25 -3.60
CA SER A 17 17.04 15.56 -4.55
C SER A 17 16.12 16.52 -5.30
N MET A 18 15.63 17.57 -4.67
CA MET A 18 14.74 18.56 -5.29
C MET A 18 15.46 19.39 -6.38
N ARG A 19 16.76 19.63 -6.23
CA ARG A 19 17.57 20.35 -7.25
C ARG A 19 17.92 19.50 -8.46
N ARG A 20 17.90 18.17 -8.32
CA ARG A 20 18.40 17.22 -9.32
C ARG A 20 17.30 16.55 -10.11
N ASP A 21 16.04 16.69 -9.71
CA ASP A 21 14.96 16.02 -10.42
C ASP A 21 14.63 16.76 -11.72
N ARG A 22 15.23 16.28 -12.81
CA ARG A 22 15.04 16.78 -14.17
C ARG A 22 13.70 16.37 -14.80
N ASN A 23 12.93 15.53 -14.12
CA ASN A 23 11.67 14.97 -14.64
C ASN A 23 10.45 15.77 -14.21
N LEU A 24 10.65 16.93 -13.59
CA LEU A 24 9.56 17.85 -13.25
C LEU A 24 9.16 18.68 -14.49
N PRO A 25 7.85 18.96 -14.65
CA PRO A 25 7.38 19.81 -15.73
C PRO A 25 7.93 21.23 -15.59
N ALA A 26 8.09 21.93 -16.71
CA ALA A 26 8.46 23.33 -16.71
C ALA A 26 7.44 24.15 -15.89
N GLY A 27 7.94 25.07 -15.05
CA GLY A 27 7.08 25.89 -14.20
C GLY A 27 6.52 25.18 -12.95
N PHE A 28 6.97 23.96 -12.63
CA PHE A 28 6.55 23.25 -11.41
C PHE A 28 6.82 24.05 -10.13
N TYR A 29 7.94 24.75 -10.07
CA TYR A 29 8.23 25.71 -9.02
C TYR A 29 7.92 27.13 -9.50
N PRO A 30 7.32 27.99 -8.66
CA PRO A 30 7.10 29.39 -9.00
C PRO A 30 8.42 30.10 -9.34
N SER A 31 8.41 30.94 -10.36
CA SER A 31 9.58 31.76 -10.75
C SER A 31 9.85 32.93 -9.79
N GLN A 32 8.85 33.30 -8.99
CA GLN A 32 8.88 34.33 -7.97
C GLN A 32 8.34 33.78 -6.66
N PRO A 33 8.85 34.23 -5.49
CA PRO A 33 8.28 33.87 -4.19
C PRO A 33 6.81 34.25 -4.11
N LEU A 34 5.97 33.32 -3.62
CA LEU A 34 4.54 33.53 -3.36
C LEU A 34 4.31 34.22 -2.01
N LEU A 35 5.33 34.25 -1.14
CA LEU A 35 5.31 34.89 0.18
C LEU A 35 6.46 35.88 0.28
N LYS A 36 6.27 36.93 1.09
CA LYS A 36 7.34 37.84 1.48
C LYS A 36 8.27 37.15 2.49
N PRO A 37 9.53 37.61 2.64
CA PRO A 37 10.49 37.04 3.60
C PRO A 37 9.97 37.02 5.06
N ASP A 38 9.30 38.09 5.48
CA ASP A 38 8.71 38.21 6.82
C ASP A 38 7.54 37.26 7.04
N GLU A 39 6.68 37.08 6.05
CA GLU A 39 5.59 36.10 6.10
C GLU A 39 6.12 34.66 6.22
N TRP A 40 7.17 34.33 5.46
CA TRP A 40 7.86 33.04 5.58
C TRP A 40 8.50 32.85 6.96
N GLN A 41 9.16 33.89 7.48
CA GLN A 41 9.77 33.84 8.81
C GLN A 41 8.71 33.67 9.91
N ASN A 42 7.54 34.29 9.76
CA ASN A 42 6.44 34.11 10.69
C ASN A 42 5.93 32.65 10.72
N ILE A 43 5.86 31.98 9.57
CA ILE A 43 5.53 30.55 9.50
C ILE A 43 6.57 29.71 10.26
N ILE A 44 7.88 29.99 10.05
CA ILE A 44 8.94 29.29 10.77
C ILE A 44 8.82 29.51 12.27
N ASN A 45 8.63 30.77 12.71
CA ASN A 45 8.52 31.14 14.11
C ASN A 45 7.29 30.47 14.77
N TYR A 46 6.18 30.37 14.04
CA TYR A 46 4.99 29.67 14.53
C TYR A 46 5.29 28.18 14.83
N TYR A 47 5.93 27.48 13.89
CA TYR A 47 6.30 26.08 14.12
C TYR A 47 7.32 25.92 15.24
N LEU A 48 8.31 26.80 15.34
CA LEU A 48 9.30 26.78 16.43
C LEU A 48 8.65 27.04 17.81
N ALA A 49 7.63 27.87 17.87
CA ALA A 49 6.94 28.22 19.13
C ALA A 49 5.91 27.17 19.54
N THR A 50 5.33 26.43 18.58
CA THR A 50 4.22 25.51 18.85
C THR A 50 4.61 24.02 18.81
N ALA A 51 5.73 23.69 18.16
CA ALA A 51 6.19 22.31 18.14
C ALA A 51 6.67 21.88 19.54
N PRO A 52 6.24 20.71 20.04
CA PRO A 52 6.75 20.20 21.30
C PRO A 52 8.22 19.76 21.13
N ASP A 53 9.02 19.89 22.19
CA ASP A 53 10.42 19.41 22.19
C ASP A 53 10.51 17.90 21.98
N THR A 54 9.52 17.15 22.47
CA THR A 54 9.39 15.69 22.27
C THR A 54 7.93 15.33 22.06
N LEU A 55 7.70 14.37 21.16
CA LEU A 55 6.35 13.79 21.04
C LEU A 55 6.07 12.83 22.20
N PRO A 56 4.82 12.78 22.69
CA PRO A 56 4.46 11.80 23.71
C PRO A 56 4.67 10.37 23.16
N PRO A 57 5.07 9.41 24.01
CA PRO A 57 5.15 8.02 23.59
C PRO A 57 3.76 7.47 23.27
N GLN A 58 3.70 6.47 22.40
CA GLN A 58 2.46 5.73 22.15
C GLN A 58 1.98 5.04 23.43
N GLN A 59 0.67 5.06 23.64
CA GLN A 59 0.02 4.34 24.73
C GLN A 59 -0.96 3.33 24.14
N ARG A 60 -0.78 2.05 24.49
CA ARG A 60 -1.65 0.94 24.06
C ARG A 60 -2.56 0.49 25.18
N PRO A 61 -3.80 0.12 24.86
CA PRO A 61 -4.70 -0.47 25.86
C PRO A 61 -4.15 -1.83 26.36
N TYR A 62 -3.51 -2.59 25.50
CA TYR A 62 -2.89 -3.87 25.81
C TYR A 62 -1.45 -3.96 25.25
N PRO A 63 -0.51 -4.59 25.95
CA PRO A 63 0.82 -4.87 25.42
C PRO A 63 0.75 -5.96 24.33
N ILE A 64 1.56 -5.86 23.29
CA ILE A 64 1.70 -6.91 22.28
C ILE A 64 2.43 -8.09 22.92
N LYS A 65 1.84 -9.28 22.90
CA LYS A 65 2.40 -10.50 23.48
C LYS A 65 2.92 -11.43 22.40
N ASN A 66 4.02 -12.12 22.68
CA ASN A 66 4.57 -13.17 21.81
C ASN A 66 3.92 -14.53 22.08
N ASP A 67 2.59 -14.61 21.96
CA ASP A 67 1.77 -15.78 22.28
C ASP A 67 0.86 -16.22 21.12
N LEU A 68 1.12 -15.72 19.92
CA LEU A 68 0.39 -16.06 18.71
C LEU A 68 0.46 -17.56 18.44
N SER A 69 -0.67 -18.26 18.49
CA SER A 69 -0.76 -19.73 18.41
C SER A 69 -1.68 -20.25 17.32
N ILE A 70 -2.54 -19.39 16.73
CA ILE A 70 -3.49 -19.80 15.69
C ILE A 70 -2.86 -20.01 14.32
N PHE A 71 -1.56 -19.68 14.17
CA PHE A 71 -0.81 -19.86 12.92
C PHE A 71 0.40 -20.77 13.09
N SER A 72 0.59 -21.69 12.13
CA SER A 72 1.83 -22.43 11.94
C SER A 72 2.70 -21.70 10.92
N ILE A 73 3.98 -21.42 11.27
CA ILE A 73 4.84 -20.56 10.46
C ILE A 73 5.90 -21.35 9.72
N SER A 74 5.93 -21.21 8.40
CA SER A 74 6.91 -21.79 7.50
C SER A 74 7.47 -20.74 6.52
N ALA A 75 8.48 -21.11 5.74
CA ALA A 75 9.13 -20.21 4.79
C ALA A 75 9.72 -21.00 3.62
N PRO A 76 9.88 -20.39 2.44
CA PRO A 76 10.63 -20.99 1.35
C PRO A 76 12.10 -21.14 1.70
N ALA A 77 12.81 -21.99 0.95
CA ALA A 77 14.25 -22.11 1.07
C ALA A 77 14.95 -20.76 0.81
N ILE A 78 16.00 -20.46 1.58
CA ILE A 78 16.78 -19.23 1.40
C ILE A 78 17.64 -19.40 0.13
N THR A 79 17.36 -18.60 -0.89
CA THR A 79 18.03 -18.69 -2.21
C THR A 79 19.06 -17.57 -2.44
N GLY A 80 19.50 -16.89 -1.40
CA GLY A 80 20.48 -15.79 -1.48
C GLY A 80 20.35 -14.83 -0.31
N SER A 81 21.08 -13.72 -0.38
CA SER A 81 21.07 -12.64 0.62
C SER A 81 20.22 -11.43 0.17
N ASN A 82 19.87 -10.58 1.11
CA ASN A 82 19.15 -9.32 0.89
C ASN A 82 17.81 -9.48 0.14
N PRO A 83 16.83 -10.21 0.68
CA PRO A 83 15.51 -10.26 0.07
C PRO A 83 14.90 -8.83 0.00
N THR A 84 14.32 -8.52 -1.15
CA THR A 84 13.67 -7.22 -1.43
C THR A 84 12.30 -7.44 -2.04
N THR A 85 11.49 -8.26 -1.36
CA THR A 85 10.13 -8.56 -1.76
C THR A 85 9.26 -7.31 -1.70
N CYS A 86 8.82 -6.83 -2.85
CA CYS A 86 7.96 -5.65 -2.98
C CYS A 86 6.51 -6.01 -3.33
N PHE A 87 6.25 -7.26 -3.69
CA PHE A 87 4.92 -7.79 -3.96
C PHE A 87 4.88 -9.26 -3.56
N ILE A 88 3.78 -9.67 -2.95
CA ILE A 88 3.43 -11.05 -2.69
C ILE A 88 1.92 -11.20 -2.74
N GLN A 89 1.43 -12.22 -3.44
CA GLN A 89 0.00 -12.50 -3.56
C GLN A 89 -0.26 -13.97 -3.87
N VAL A 90 -1.38 -14.49 -3.38
CA VAL A 90 -1.89 -15.80 -3.77
C VAL A 90 -2.77 -15.65 -5.00
N ASP A 91 -2.49 -16.41 -6.05
CA ASP A 91 -3.42 -16.60 -7.15
C ASP A 91 -4.52 -17.59 -6.70
N THR A 92 -5.69 -17.03 -6.41
CA THR A 92 -6.87 -17.79 -5.98
C THR A 92 -7.79 -18.18 -7.14
N THR A 93 -7.47 -17.77 -8.37
CA THR A 93 -8.31 -17.99 -9.55
C THR A 93 -8.18 -19.39 -10.15
N ALA A 94 -7.08 -20.09 -9.81
CA ALA A 94 -6.80 -21.45 -10.25
C ALA A 94 -6.53 -22.39 -9.06
N PHE A 95 -6.71 -23.70 -9.29
CA PHE A 95 -6.35 -24.72 -8.31
C PHE A 95 -5.41 -25.76 -8.99
N PRO A 96 -4.30 -26.18 -8.36
CA PRO A 96 -3.81 -25.73 -7.04
C PRO A 96 -3.41 -24.25 -7.06
N ARG A 97 -3.65 -23.56 -5.95
CA ARG A 97 -3.28 -22.15 -5.78
C ARG A 97 -1.76 -21.98 -5.81
N THR A 98 -1.32 -20.81 -6.21
CA THR A 98 0.12 -20.49 -6.29
C THR A 98 0.39 -19.13 -5.65
N ILE A 99 1.63 -18.91 -5.20
CA ILE A 99 2.10 -17.64 -4.67
C ILE A 99 2.96 -16.98 -5.73
N LEU A 100 2.72 -15.70 -6.01
CA LEU A 100 3.62 -14.87 -6.82
C LEU A 100 4.35 -13.89 -5.91
N GLN A 101 5.68 -13.81 -6.08
CA GLN A 101 6.56 -12.95 -5.31
C GLN A 101 7.47 -12.16 -6.26
N SER A 102 7.46 -10.82 -6.16
CA SER A 102 8.36 -9.94 -6.91
C SER A 102 9.50 -9.43 -6.03
N ASP A 103 10.71 -9.46 -6.56
CA ASP A 103 11.93 -8.98 -5.89
C ASP A 103 12.59 -7.85 -6.70
N VAL A 104 12.87 -6.73 -6.01
CA VAL A 104 13.41 -5.52 -6.64
C VAL A 104 14.82 -5.72 -7.18
N PHE A 105 15.71 -6.32 -6.39
CA PHE A 105 17.12 -6.46 -6.78
C PHE A 105 17.35 -7.58 -7.76
N ARG A 106 16.59 -8.66 -7.63
CA ARG A 106 16.67 -9.80 -8.56
C ARG A 106 15.98 -9.53 -9.88
N LYS A 107 15.11 -8.50 -9.93
CA LYS A 107 14.33 -8.14 -11.11
C LYS A 107 13.60 -9.35 -11.69
N SER A 108 12.92 -10.07 -10.83
CA SER A 108 12.18 -11.28 -11.19
C SER A 108 10.91 -11.41 -10.38
N VAL A 109 9.92 -12.04 -10.98
CA VAL A 109 8.76 -12.59 -10.30
C VAL A 109 8.96 -14.09 -10.22
N VAL A 110 8.77 -14.66 -9.03
CA VAL A 110 8.88 -16.11 -8.79
C VAL A 110 7.50 -16.62 -8.38
N ARG A 111 7.09 -17.72 -9.01
CA ARG A 111 5.86 -18.44 -8.66
C ARG A 111 6.20 -19.68 -7.82
N TYR A 112 5.50 -19.82 -6.69
CA TYR A 112 5.68 -20.93 -5.75
C TYR A 112 4.40 -21.78 -5.67
N ASN A 113 4.58 -23.07 -5.40
CA ASN A 113 3.47 -23.97 -5.06
C ASN A 113 3.08 -23.85 -3.57
N VAL A 114 2.03 -24.57 -3.17
CA VAL A 114 1.53 -24.63 -1.78
C VAL A 114 2.57 -25.18 -0.77
N ASN A 115 3.58 -25.89 -1.24
CA ASN A 115 4.70 -26.39 -0.42
C ASN A 115 5.87 -25.39 -0.36
N LEU A 116 5.68 -24.15 -0.81
CA LEU A 116 6.65 -23.06 -0.87
C LEU A 116 7.88 -23.39 -1.76
N GLN A 117 7.73 -24.27 -2.72
CA GLN A 117 8.77 -24.60 -3.70
C GLN A 117 8.58 -23.76 -4.96
N PRO A 118 9.66 -23.18 -5.53
CA PRO A 118 9.55 -22.41 -6.76
C PRO A 118 9.16 -23.34 -7.94
N ILE A 119 8.16 -22.94 -8.71
CA ILE A 119 7.67 -23.62 -9.91
C ILE A 119 8.38 -23.06 -11.13
N ASP A 120 8.34 -21.73 -11.28
CA ASP A 120 8.99 -20.98 -12.33
C ASP A 120 9.37 -19.57 -11.86
N SER A 121 10.15 -18.90 -12.68
CA SER A 121 10.48 -17.49 -12.50
C SER A 121 10.62 -16.80 -13.84
N PHE A 122 10.23 -15.55 -13.91
CA PHE A 122 10.39 -14.75 -15.11
C PHE A 122 11.00 -13.38 -14.78
N PRO A 123 11.87 -12.85 -15.69
CA PRO A 123 12.47 -11.55 -15.49
C PRO A 123 11.43 -10.44 -15.67
N ASN A 124 11.64 -9.32 -14.97
CA ASN A 124 10.90 -8.09 -15.15
C ASN A 124 11.84 -6.94 -15.49
N SER A 125 11.31 -5.91 -16.16
CA SER A 125 12.08 -4.72 -16.51
C SER A 125 12.16 -3.70 -15.36
N GLY A 126 11.31 -3.87 -14.35
CA GLY A 126 11.21 -3.09 -13.12
C GLY A 126 10.34 -3.84 -12.11
N PRO A 127 10.29 -3.38 -10.85
CA PRO A 127 9.52 -4.07 -9.82
C PRO A 127 8.04 -4.15 -10.17
N VAL A 128 7.47 -5.36 -10.18
CA VAL A 128 6.02 -5.60 -10.19
C VAL A 128 5.52 -5.41 -8.76
N VAL A 129 4.48 -4.59 -8.57
CA VAL A 129 3.95 -4.22 -7.26
C VAL A 129 2.46 -4.52 -7.08
N ASP A 130 1.80 -4.92 -8.16
CA ASP A 130 0.40 -5.33 -8.17
C ASP A 130 0.13 -6.25 -9.37
N ILE A 131 -0.73 -7.26 -9.18
CA ILE A 131 -1.21 -8.15 -10.26
C ILE A 131 -2.71 -8.38 -10.05
N ASP A 132 -3.53 -8.07 -11.05
CA ASP A 132 -4.95 -8.40 -11.01
C ASP A 132 -5.22 -9.72 -11.73
N PHE A 133 -5.42 -10.79 -10.95
CA PHE A 133 -5.74 -12.13 -11.44
C PHE A 133 -7.22 -12.30 -11.82
N ARG A 134 -8.08 -11.38 -11.40
CA ARG A 134 -9.54 -11.49 -11.62
C ARG A 134 -9.96 -11.14 -13.04
N VAL A 135 -9.04 -10.53 -13.80
CA VAL A 135 -9.28 -10.08 -15.18
C VAL A 135 -8.49 -10.90 -16.19
N HIS A 136 -9.00 -10.97 -17.40
CA HIS A 136 -8.31 -11.60 -18.52
C HIS A 136 -8.20 -10.61 -19.70
N PRO A 137 -6.98 -10.42 -20.24
CA PRO A 137 -5.69 -10.98 -19.77
C PRO A 137 -5.34 -10.44 -18.37
N ILE A 138 -4.56 -11.23 -17.60
CA ILE A 138 -4.05 -10.83 -16.27
C ILE A 138 -3.11 -9.64 -16.45
N ILE A 139 -3.25 -8.61 -15.61
CA ILE A 139 -2.47 -7.38 -15.69
C ILE A 139 -1.53 -7.27 -14.50
N ALA A 140 -0.26 -6.97 -14.79
CA ALA A 140 0.76 -6.64 -13.81
C ALA A 140 1.13 -5.16 -13.86
N THR A 141 1.16 -4.52 -12.71
CA THR A 141 1.59 -3.13 -12.53
C THR A 141 3.07 -3.08 -12.22
N ASN A 142 3.87 -2.59 -13.16
CA ASN A 142 5.31 -2.39 -13.03
C ASN A 142 5.57 -0.94 -12.63
N ILE A 143 6.07 -0.72 -11.40
CA ILE A 143 6.30 0.63 -10.86
C ILE A 143 7.44 1.38 -11.55
N GLY A 144 8.29 0.67 -12.33
CA GLY A 144 9.50 1.22 -12.96
C GLY A 144 10.66 1.34 -11.97
N GLN A 145 10.52 2.17 -10.95
CA GLN A 145 11.50 2.36 -9.88
C GLN A 145 10.79 2.50 -8.53
N LEU A 146 11.21 1.68 -7.55
CA LEU A 146 10.60 1.69 -6.21
C LEU A 146 10.94 2.97 -5.44
N ASN A 147 12.21 3.42 -5.51
CA ASN A 147 12.63 4.66 -4.84
C ASN A 147 11.90 5.88 -5.40
N PRO A 148 11.66 6.92 -4.59
CA PRO A 148 10.98 8.14 -5.00
C PRO A 148 11.60 8.77 -6.24
N THR A 149 10.79 8.99 -7.29
CA THR A 149 11.19 9.63 -8.55
C THR A 149 9.98 10.23 -9.26
N ASN A 150 10.20 11.29 -10.06
CA ASN A 150 9.19 11.83 -10.98
C ASN A 150 9.38 11.29 -12.43
N ALA A 151 10.33 10.38 -12.64
CA ALA A 151 10.52 9.74 -13.93
C ALA A 151 9.32 8.87 -14.30
N LYS A 152 9.00 8.85 -15.59
CA LYS A 152 7.90 8.08 -16.17
C LYS A 152 8.42 6.72 -16.62
N LEU A 153 8.77 5.85 -15.68
CA LEU A 153 9.36 4.53 -15.95
C LEU A 153 8.37 3.37 -15.75
N GLY A 154 7.22 3.67 -15.15
CA GLY A 154 6.18 2.67 -14.88
C GLY A 154 5.39 2.29 -16.12
N LYS A 155 4.78 1.12 -16.10
CA LYS A 155 3.94 0.59 -17.18
C LYS A 155 3.00 -0.51 -16.68
N LEU A 156 1.98 -0.82 -17.46
CA LEU A 156 1.19 -2.04 -17.31
C LEU A 156 1.70 -3.10 -18.28
N GLU A 157 1.74 -4.34 -17.82
CA GLU A 157 2.21 -5.50 -18.59
C GLU A 157 1.20 -6.63 -18.46
N THR A 158 1.01 -7.38 -19.53
CA THR A 158 0.16 -8.57 -19.52
C THR A 158 0.95 -9.78 -19.01
N VAL A 159 0.35 -10.54 -18.09
CA VAL A 159 0.91 -11.83 -17.66
C VAL A 159 0.32 -12.92 -18.54
N LEU A 160 1.18 -13.60 -19.27
CA LEU A 160 0.80 -14.68 -20.18
C LEU A 160 1.44 -16.01 -19.74
N LEU A 161 0.85 -17.13 -20.22
CA LEU A 161 1.40 -18.47 -20.09
C LEU A 161 1.95 -18.92 -21.44
N ASN A 162 3.17 -19.44 -21.45
CA ASN A 162 3.73 -20.11 -22.64
C ASN A 162 3.20 -21.53 -22.80
N GLY A 163 3.52 -22.20 -23.91
CA GLY A 163 3.07 -23.57 -24.20
C GLY A 163 3.53 -24.64 -23.20
N LYS A 164 4.42 -24.30 -22.25
CA LYS A 164 4.85 -25.16 -21.13
C LYS A 164 4.17 -24.83 -19.81
N GLY A 165 3.26 -23.87 -19.80
CA GLY A 165 2.57 -23.39 -18.60
C GLY A 165 3.40 -22.45 -17.71
N ASN A 166 4.56 -21.96 -18.18
CA ASN A 166 5.35 -20.98 -17.45
C ASN A 166 4.85 -19.57 -17.74
N MET A 167 4.82 -18.72 -16.71
CA MET A 167 4.43 -17.32 -16.82
C MET A 167 5.54 -16.47 -17.44
N PHE A 168 5.13 -15.38 -18.12
CA PHE A 168 6.04 -14.33 -18.59
C PHE A 168 5.26 -13.01 -18.72
N LEU A 169 5.98 -11.88 -18.74
CA LEU A 169 5.40 -10.56 -18.95
C LEU A 169 5.49 -10.17 -20.43
N ASP A 170 4.37 -9.70 -20.97
CA ASP A 170 4.27 -9.11 -22.30
C ASP A 170 3.92 -7.63 -22.19
N SER A 171 4.69 -6.79 -22.86
CA SER A 171 4.51 -5.33 -22.87
C SER A 171 3.65 -4.85 -24.06
N ALA A 172 2.90 -5.75 -24.71
CA ALA A 172 2.03 -5.40 -25.85
C ALA A 172 0.86 -4.46 -25.50
N MET A 173 0.59 -4.25 -24.23
CA MET A 173 -0.53 -3.43 -23.74
C MET A 173 -0.31 -1.93 -23.87
N HIS A 174 0.73 -1.40 -24.39
CA HIS A 174 0.93 0.01 -24.71
C HIS A 174 0.47 1.09 -23.67
N ILE A 175 0.34 0.72 -22.38
CA ILE A 175 0.16 1.68 -21.29
C ILE A 175 1.49 1.78 -20.54
N ASP A 176 2.28 2.74 -20.95
CA ASP A 176 3.63 3.02 -20.43
C ASP A 176 3.79 4.47 -19.99
N SER A 177 5.00 4.86 -19.68
CA SER A 177 5.34 6.23 -19.26
C SER A 177 4.55 6.72 -18.03
N LEU A 178 4.22 5.78 -17.13
CA LEU A 178 3.50 6.03 -15.88
C LEU A 178 4.47 6.52 -14.79
N ARG A 179 3.95 7.35 -13.87
CA ARG A 179 4.71 7.87 -12.73
C ARG A 179 4.51 7.00 -11.50
N ARG A 180 5.39 5.98 -11.33
CA ARG A 180 5.35 5.04 -10.21
C ARG A 180 3.92 4.53 -9.95
N PRO A 181 3.30 3.83 -10.90
CA PRO A 181 2.00 3.21 -10.68
C PRO A 181 2.14 2.14 -9.58
N VAL A 182 1.15 2.06 -8.70
CA VAL A 182 1.15 1.13 -7.56
C VAL A 182 -0.05 0.19 -7.56
N GLN A 183 -1.07 0.50 -8.36
CA GLN A 183 -2.23 -0.36 -8.57
C GLN A 183 -2.84 -0.06 -9.94
N SER A 184 -3.36 -1.09 -10.60
CA SER A 184 -4.29 -0.95 -11.72
C SER A 184 -5.55 -1.80 -11.50
N ILE A 185 -6.70 -1.28 -11.97
CA ILE A 185 -7.99 -1.98 -11.90
C ILE A 185 -8.66 -1.90 -13.26
N ARG A 186 -9.07 -3.06 -13.79
CA ARG A 186 -9.81 -3.15 -15.05
C ARG A 186 -11.30 -3.06 -14.81
N VAL A 187 -11.95 -2.05 -15.40
CA VAL A 187 -13.39 -1.78 -15.25
C VAL A 187 -13.88 -0.88 -16.39
N ASP A 188 -15.11 -1.06 -16.85
CA ASP A 188 -15.76 -0.15 -17.82
C ASP A 188 -16.25 1.11 -17.09
N LEU A 189 -15.52 2.22 -17.24
CA LEU A 189 -15.78 3.47 -16.52
C LEU A 189 -16.68 4.45 -17.28
N ASN A 190 -16.83 4.27 -18.62
CA ASN A 190 -17.62 5.16 -19.45
C ASN A 190 -18.94 4.54 -19.95
N GLY A 191 -19.13 3.22 -19.74
CA GLY A 191 -20.34 2.49 -20.12
C GLY A 191 -20.38 2.12 -21.60
N ASP A 192 -19.23 2.01 -22.28
CA ASP A 192 -19.15 1.64 -23.71
C ASP A 192 -19.05 0.13 -23.96
N GLY A 193 -19.00 -0.66 -22.89
CA GLY A 193 -18.90 -2.12 -22.93
C GLY A 193 -17.48 -2.65 -23.12
N LYS A 194 -16.46 -1.79 -23.14
CA LYS A 194 -15.05 -2.17 -23.18
C LYS A 194 -14.41 -1.87 -21.83
N PRO A 195 -13.68 -2.82 -21.25
CA PRO A 195 -13.00 -2.57 -19.97
C PRO A 195 -11.83 -1.59 -20.16
N ASP A 196 -11.82 -0.54 -19.35
CA ASP A 196 -10.77 0.46 -19.22
C ASP A 196 -9.76 0.05 -18.14
N GLU A 197 -8.68 0.83 -17.95
CA GLU A 197 -7.71 0.65 -16.86
C GLU A 197 -7.67 1.88 -15.96
N LEU A 198 -8.16 1.77 -14.72
CA LEU A 198 -7.92 2.75 -13.67
C LEU A 198 -6.51 2.55 -13.11
N VAL A 199 -5.71 3.62 -13.02
CA VAL A 199 -4.31 3.53 -12.55
C VAL A 199 -4.05 4.52 -11.44
N CYS A 200 -3.58 4.00 -10.30
CA CYS A 200 -3.05 4.79 -9.19
C CYS A 200 -1.57 5.11 -9.48
N GLU A 201 -1.30 6.28 -10.09
CA GLU A 201 0.05 6.79 -10.30
C GLU A 201 0.52 7.52 -9.04
N PHE A 202 1.08 6.77 -8.06
CA PHE A 202 1.56 7.34 -6.79
C PHE A 202 2.55 8.48 -6.99
N GLY A 203 3.48 8.31 -7.94
CA GLY A 203 4.46 9.34 -8.28
C GLY A 203 5.45 9.66 -7.16
N ASN A 204 5.81 10.95 -7.07
CA ASN A 204 6.60 11.57 -6.00
C ASN A 204 6.11 13.01 -5.81
N LEU A 205 6.72 14.00 -6.48
CA LEU A 205 6.21 15.38 -6.52
C LEU A 205 5.09 15.54 -7.56
N THR A 206 5.09 14.69 -8.58
CA THR A 206 4.05 14.58 -9.60
C THR A 206 3.53 13.14 -9.67
N GLY A 207 2.24 12.99 -9.81
CA GLY A 207 1.50 11.75 -9.92
C GLY A 207 0.07 12.04 -10.34
N ALA A 208 -0.80 11.06 -10.35
CA ALA A 208 -2.22 11.25 -10.67
C ALA A 208 -3.06 10.01 -10.28
N LEU A 209 -4.35 10.20 -10.14
CA LEU A 209 -5.33 9.18 -10.43
C LEU A 209 -5.77 9.37 -11.88
N SER A 210 -5.57 8.36 -12.70
CA SER A 210 -5.93 8.40 -14.13
C SER A 210 -6.66 7.14 -14.54
N TRP A 211 -7.53 7.23 -15.53
CA TRP A 211 -8.02 6.07 -16.22
C TRP A 211 -7.66 6.14 -17.71
N TYR A 212 -7.52 4.98 -18.31
CA TYR A 212 -7.10 4.78 -19.67
C TYR A 212 -8.26 4.12 -20.39
N GLU A 213 -9.00 4.94 -21.19
CA GLU A 213 -10.12 4.51 -21.98
C GLU A 213 -9.66 3.57 -23.10
N ASN A 214 -10.28 2.42 -23.19
CA ASN A 214 -10.00 1.41 -24.19
C ASN A 214 -10.66 1.74 -25.54
N MET A 215 -9.90 2.31 -26.45
CA MET A 215 -10.36 2.68 -27.78
C MET A 215 -10.44 1.49 -28.77
N GLY A 216 -10.04 0.28 -28.33
CA GLY A 216 -9.87 -0.90 -29.17
C GLY A 216 -8.46 -1.01 -29.76
N ASP A 217 -8.13 -2.19 -30.34
CA ASP A 217 -6.85 -2.47 -31.00
C ASP A 217 -5.61 -2.13 -30.16
N ASN A 218 -5.66 -2.35 -28.84
CA ASN A 218 -4.64 -1.98 -27.86
C ASN A 218 -4.31 -0.47 -27.82
N HIS A 219 -5.24 0.37 -28.23
CA HIS A 219 -5.14 1.82 -28.11
C HIS A 219 -5.88 2.30 -26.88
N TYR A 220 -5.20 3.15 -26.09
CA TYR A 220 -5.76 3.73 -24.86
C TYR A 220 -5.66 5.25 -24.88
N SER A 221 -6.74 5.93 -24.47
CA SER A 221 -6.78 7.38 -24.28
C SER A 221 -6.71 7.70 -22.79
N ARG A 222 -5.75 8.52 -22.36
CA ARG A 222 -5.55 8.86 -20.94
C ARG A 222 -6.46 10.01 -20.51
N HIS A 223 -7.23 9.77 -19.45
CA HIS A 223 -8.05 10.77 -18.75
C HIS A 223 -7.55 10.91 -17.30
N VAL A 224 -7.35 12.15 -16.86
CA VAL A 224 -6.86 12.42 -15.49
C VAL A 224 -8.03 12.82 -14.61
N LEU A 225 -8.30 12.03 -13.59
CA LEU A 225 -9.34 12.32 -12.60
C LEU A 225 -8.85 13.31 -11.56
N ARG A 226 -7.61 13.07 -11.02
CA ARG A 226 -7.00 13.97 -10.03
C ARG A 226 -5.49 14.11 -10.32
N PRO A 227 -5.00 15.32 -10.67
CA PRO A 227 -3.62 15.54 -11.13
C PRO A 227 -2.64 15.81 -9.97
N VAL A 228 -2.70 15.00 -8.89
CA VAL A 228 -1.82 15.11 -7.72
C VAL A 228 -1.18 13.77 -7.41
N ALA A 229 0.04 13.81 -6.87
CA ALA A 229 0.74 12.62 -6.41
C ALA A 229 0.05 12.00 -5.19
N GLY A 230 0.23 10.69 -4.98
CA GLY A 230 -0.21 10.00 -3.77
C GLY A 230 -1.37 9.04 -3.94
N ALA A 231 -1.96 8.86 -5.14
CA ALA A 231 -2.93 7.80 -5.35
C ALA A 231 -2.28 6.44 -5.07
N ILE A 232 -2.68 5.76 -3.97
CA ILE A 232 -2.02 4.54 -3.51
C ILE A 232 -2.88 3.30 -3.70
N LYS A 233 -4.19 3.41 -3.47
CA LYS A 233 -5.13 2.30 -3.61
C LYS A 233 -6.52 2.82 -3.94
N ALA A 234 -7.22 2.09 -4.80
CA ALA A 234 -8.60 2.34 -5.18
C ALA A 234 -9.46 1.09 -5.00
N TYR A 235 -10.74 1.29 -4.72
CA TYR A 235 -11.80 0.30 -4.76
C TYR A 235 -12.90 0.77 -5.69
N ILE A 236 -13.51 -0.19 -6.40
CA ILE A 236 -14.71 0.04 -7.20
C ILE A 236 -15.91 -0.31 -6.33
N THR A 237 -16.90 0.56 -6.31
CA THR A 237 -18.17 0.36 -5.61
C THR A 237 -19.29 1.04 -6.40
N ASP A 238 -20.52 0.68 -6.12
CA ASP A 238 -21.72 1.43 -6.58
C ASP A 238 -22.39 1.94 -5.29
N TYR A 239 -21.89 3.09 -4.78
CA TYR A 239 -22.28 3.57 -3.46
C TYR A 239 -23.67 4.19 -3.41
N ASN A 240 -24.15 4.70 -4.56
CA ASN A 240 -25.44 5.38 -4.70
C ASN A 240 -26.51 4.47 -5.36
N HIS A 241 -26.12 3.24 -5.75
CA HIS A 241 -26.98 2.23 -6.36
C HIS A 241 -27.59 2.68 -7.70
N ASP A 242 -26.83 3.45 -8.51
CA ASP A 242 -27.23 3.88 -9.84
C ASP A 242 -26.76 2.92 -10.96
N GLY A 243 -26.00 1.88 -10.62
CA GLY A 243 -25.49 0.87 -11.54
C GLY A 243 -24.18 1.29 -12.23
N LEU A 244 -23.60 2.43 -11.90
CA LEU A 244 -22.32 2.90 -12.41
C LEU A 244 -21.19 2.59 -11.42
N PRO A 245 -19.97 2.27 -11.90
CA PRO A 245 -18.83 2.02 -11.01
C PRO A 245 -18.27 3.34 -10.46
N ASP A 246 -18.46 3.56 -9.16
CA ASP A 246 -17.85 4.65 -8.41
C ASP A 246 -16.48 4.23 -7.87
N LEU A 247 -15.64 5.20 -7.45
CA LEU A 247 -14.30 4.93 -6.96
C LEU A 247 -14.11 5.47 -5.55
N VAL A 248 -13.54 4.66 -4.65
CA VAL A 248 -13.04 5.09 -3.35
C VAL A 248 -11.52 4.99 -3.35
N VAL A 249 -10.82 6.10 -3.16
CA VAL A 249 -9.37 6.17 -3.39
C VAL A 249 -8.64 6.81 -2.21
N LEU A 250 -7.58 6.14 -1.72
CA LEU A 250 -6.67 6.71 -0.74
C LEU A 250 -5.56 7.50 -1.44
N PHE A 251 -5.36 8.74 -1.01
CA PHE A 251 -4.21 9.58 -1.36
C PHE A 251 -3.31 9.78 -0.15
N ALA A 252 -2.02 9.51 -0.33
CA ALA A 252 -1.01 9.46 0.73
C ALA A 252 0.09 10.53 0.61
N GLN A 253 -0.13 11.57 -0.16
CA GLN A 253 0.85 12.68 -0.29
C GLN A 253 0.16 14.03 -0.39
N GLY A 254 0.71 15.01 0.33
CA GLY A 254 0.22 16.40 0.30
C GLY A 254 -1.15 16.57 0.94
N GLU A 255 -2.20 16.31 0.21
CA GLU A 255 -3.58 16.24 0.71
C GLU A 255 -3.94 14.78 1.00
N GLU A 256 -3.51 14.28 2.17
CA GLU A 256 -3.81 12.92 2.57
C GLU A 256 -5.28 12.74 2.92
N GLY A 257 -5.86 11.65 2.46
CA GLY A 257 -7.26 11.33 2.75
C GLY A 257 -7.86 10.30 1.84
N VAL A 258 -9.10 9.92 2.13
CA VAL A 258 -9.93 9.08 1.29
C VAL A 258 -10.89 9.94 0.50
N PHE A 259 -10.95 9.71 -0.80
CA PHE A 259 -11.76 10.45 -1.76
C PHE A 259 -12.75 9.52 -2.44
N LEU A 260 -13.98 9.96 -2.57
CA LEU A 260 -15.04 9.34 -3.35
C LEU A 260 -15.12 10.05 -4.70
N PHE A 261 -15.10 9.29 -5.79
CA PHE A 261 -15.34 9.76 -7.13
C PHE A 261 -16.66 9.14 -7.61
N THR A 262 -17.72 9.94 -7.63
CA THR A 262 -19.03 9.53 -8.13
C THR A 262 -19.03 9.53 -9.63
N ASN A 263 -19.32 8.40 -10.26
CA ASN A 263 -19.45 8.29 -11.71
C ASN A 263 -20.79 8.88 -12.17
N LEU A 264 -20.74 9.90 -13.00
CA LEU A 264 -21.92 10.56 -13.59
C LEU A 264 -22.26 10.04 -14.99
N GLY A 265 -21.64 8.93 -15.38
CA GLY A 265 -21.72 8.36 -16.73
C GLY A 265 -20.80 9.06 -17.75
N HIS A 266 -20.57 8.35 -18.87
CA HIS A 266 -19.74 8.83 -19.98
C HIS A 266 -18.34 9.33 -19.56
N GLY A 267 -17.71 8.64 -18.58
CA GLY A 267 -16.37 8.96 -18.09
C GLY A 267 -16.25 10.27 -17.29
N LYS A 268 -17.37 10.81 -16.79
CA LYS A 268 -17.40 12.01 -15.93
C LYS A 268 -17.52 11.61 -14.48
N PHE A 269 -16.73 12.28 -13.63
CA PHE A 269 -16.71 12.01 -12.19
C PHE A 269 -16.83 13.28 -11.37
N GLU A 270 -17.53 13.18 -10.24
CA GLU A 270 -17.56 14.21 -9.19
C GLU A 270 -16.69 13.75 -8.02
N GLU A 271 -15.76 14.60 -7.58
CA GLU A 271 -14.83 14.31 -6.49
C GLU A 271 -15.35 14.87 -5.16
N LYS A 272 -15.33 14.04 -4.10
CA LYS A 272 -15.62 14.42 -2.71
C LYS A 272 -14.59 13.81 -1.76
N GLN A 273 -13.94 14.62 -0.94
CA GLN A 273 -13.11 14.10 0.15
C GLN A 273 -14.00 13.62 1.31
N ILE A 274 -13.94 12.34 1.65
CA ILE A 274 -14.77 11.70 2.70
C ILE A 274 -14.02 11.53 4.02
N LEU A 275 -12.68 11.38 3.98
CA LEU A 275 -11.81 11.44 5.16
C LEU A 275 -10.59 12.30 4.84
N ARG A 276 -10.15 13.10 5.82
CA ARG A 276 -8.98 13.96 5.70
C ARG A 276 -7.99 13.65 6.81
N PHE A 277 -6.72 13.49 6.43
CA PHE A 277 -5.62 13.25 7.36
C PHE A 277 -4.56 14.35 7.25
N PRO A 278 -3.89 14.69 8.37
CA PRO A 278 -2.72 15.57 8.30
C PRO A 278 -1.62 14.95 7.45
N PRO A 279 -0.88 15.72 6.63
CA PRO A 279 0.22 15.19 5.80
C PRO A 279 1.37 14.54 6.59
N SER A 280 1.38 14.69 7.92
CA SER A 280 2.34 14.07 8.83
C SER A 280 1.94 12.65 9.23
N TYR A 281 0.75 12.17 8.86
CA TYR A 281 0.28 10.82 9.20
C TYR A 281 1.05 9.76 8.40
N GLY A 282 1.37 10.05 7.13
CA GLY A 282 2.01 9.08 6.26
C GLY A 282 1.08 7.90 5.98
N SER A 283 -0.06 8.21 5.36
CA SER A 283 -1.06 7.23 4.93
C SER A 283 -0.42 6.13 4.09
N SER A 284 -0.74 4.87 4.35
CA SER A 284 -0.03 3.74 3.74
C SER A 284 -0.95 2.68 3.14
N SER A 285 -2.11 2.42 3.71
CA SER A 285 -3.05 1.42 3.20
C SER A 285 -4.46 1.67 3.71
N PHE A 286 -5.47 1.15 2.99
CA PHE A 286 -6.84 1.03 3.49
C PHE A 286 -7.55 -0.18 2.89
N GLU A 287 -8.60 -0.68 3.58
CA GLU A 287 -9.57 -1.66 3.08
C GLU A 287 -10.99 -1.14 3.36
N LEU A 288 -11.94 -1.63 2.56
CA LEU A 288 -13.36 -1.48 2.79
C LEU A 288 -13.92 -2.82 3.25
N ASP A 289 -14.53 -2.87 4.43
CA ASP A 289 -15.19 -4.05 4.96
C ASP A 289 -16.31 -3.63 5.92
N ASP A 290 -17.27 -4.50 6.21
CA ASP A 290 -18.36 -4.21 7.14
C ASP A 290 -17.99 -4.74 8.53
N PHE A 291 -17.46 -3.86 9.41
CA PHE A 291 -16.96 -4.22 10.72
C PHE A 291 -18.04 -4.36 11.80
N ASN A 292 -19.22 -3.80 11.58
CA ASN A 292 -20.32 -3.79 12.54
C ASN A 292 -21.54 -4.59 12.06
N ASN A 293 -21.45 -5.22 10.88
CA ASN A 293 -22.50 -6.01 10.24
C ASN A 293 -23.80 -5.21 10.00
N ASP A 294 -23.69 -3.92 9.66
CA ASP A 294 -24.84 -3.06 9.34
C ASP A 294 -25.16 -2.99 7.84
N GLY A 295 -24.34 -3.63 7.00
CA GLY A 295 -24.48 -3.69 5.54
C GLY A 295 -23.83 -2.53 4.80
N PHE A 296 -23.17 -1.60 5.48
CA PHE A 296 -22.43 -0.50 4.87
C PHE A 296 -20.92 -0.72 5.00
N PRO A 297 -20.12 -0.45 3.94
CA PRO A 297 -18.68 -0.62 4.02
C PRO A 297 -18.05 0.44 4.92
N ASP A 298 -17.30 -0.01 5.91
CA ASP A 298 -16.45 0.78 6.79
C ASP A 298 -15.05 0.91 6.22
N ILE A 299 -14.20 1.74 6.82
CA ILE A 299 -12.83 1.95 6.40
C ILE A 299 -11.86 1.45 7.48
N LEU A 300 -11.06 0.42 7.14
CA LEU A 300 -9.82 0.09 7.82
C LEU A 300 -8.68 0.92 7.21
N TYR A 301 -7.96 1.67 8.03
CA TYR A 301 -6.92 2.59 7.56
C TYR A 301 -5.63 2.42 8.35
N THR A 302 -4.49 2.56 7.67
CA THR A 302 -3.17 2.56 8.30
C THR A 302 -2.37 3.80 7.94
N CYS A 303 -1.59 4.28 8.90
CA CYS A 303 -0.62 5.33 8.68
C CYS A 303 0.65 5.09 9.49
N GLY A 304 1.79 5.41 8.89
CA GLY A 304 3.08 5.16 9.53
C GLY A 304 4.26 5.30 8.58
N ASP A 305 4.05 5.77 7.34
CA ASP A 305 5.18 6.05 6.46
C ASP A 305 6.04 7.16 7.07
N ASN A 306 7.29 6.82 7.34
CA ASN A 306 8.27 7.64 8.02
C ASN A 306 9.55 7.78 7.17
N ALA A 307 9.44 7.54 5.85
CA ALA A 307 10.58 7.47 4.95
C ALA A 307 11.14 8.85 4.57
N ASP A 308 10.33 9.91 4.65
CA ASP A 308 10.65 11.14 3.94
C ASP A 308 11.76 11.98 4.59
N PHE A 309 11.63 12.37 5.87
CA PHE A 309 12.52 13.38 6.44
C PHE A 309 12.98 13.16 7.88
N SER A 310 12.32 12.30 8.64
CA SER A 310 12.68 12.03 10.03
C SER A 310 12.17 10.68 10.52
N ILE A 311 12.98 10.01 11.34
CA ILE A 311 12.61 8.77 12.03
C ILE A 311 11.99 9.11 13.39
N VAL A 312 11.15 10.10 13.45
CA VAL A 312 10.47 10.44 14.69
C VAL A 312 9.30 9.48 14.87
N LEU A 313 9.30 8.75 15.99
CA LEU A 313 8.15 7.93 16.37
C LEU A 313 6.98 8.85 16.69
N LYS A 314 5.83 8.61 16.06
CA LYS A 314 4.67 9.49 16.15
C LYS A 314 3.53 8.76 16.87
N PRO A 315 2.90 9.37 17.90
CA PRO A 315 1.89 8.70 18.72
C PRO A 315 0.62 8.33 17.95
N TYR A 316 0.38 8.94 16.80
CA TYR A 316 -0.78 8.71 15.95
C TYR A 316 -0.53 7.71 14.80
N HIS A 317 0.68 7.14 14.68
CA HIS A 317 0.91 6.03 13.77
C HIS A 317 0.22 4.77 14.27
N GLY A 318 -0.47 4.06 13.39
CA GLY A 318 -1.20 2.86 13.76
C GLY A 318 -2.27 2.45 12.78
N VAL A 319 -3.18 1.62 13.26
CA VAL A 319 -4.35 1.15 12.54
C VAL A 319 -5.62 1.78 13.10
N TYR A 320 -6.50 2.20 12.21
CA TYR A 320 -7.77 2.85 12.53
C TYR A 320 -8.93 2.13 11.87
N ILE A 321 -10.09 2.12 12.51
CA ILE A 321 -11.37 1.76 11.91
C ILE A 321 -12.29 2.96 11.99
N PHE A 322 -12.88 3.33 10.85
CA PHE A 322 -13.88 4.38 10.72
C PHE A 322 -15.18 3.75 10.25
N LEU A 323 -16.25 3.87 11.07
CA LEU A 323 -17.57 3.35 10.74
C LEU A 323 -18.32 4.32 9.85
N ASN A 324 -18.98 3.77 8.83
CA ASN A 324 -19.89 4.45 7.94
C ASN A 324 -21.28 4.58 8.59
N ASP A 325 -21.89 5.75 8.53
CA ASP A 325 -23.25 5.97 9.05
C ASP A 325 -24.38 5.61 8.05
N GLY A 326 -24.03 4.93 6.96
CA GLY A 326 -24.92 4.62 5.85
C GLY A 326 -25.10 5.77 4.83
N HIS A 327 -24.49 6.92 5.08
CA HIS A 327 -24.52 8.10 4.22
C HIS A 327 -23.13 8.54 3.75
N TRP A 328 -22.16 7.61 3.81
CA TRP A 328 -20.75 7.86 3.46
C TRP A 328 -20.14 9.02 4.30
N GLN A 329 -20.58 9.13 5.57
CA GLN A 329 -19.91 9.90 6.60
C GLN A 329 -19.27 8.93 7.57
N PHE A 330 -18.00 9.15 7.87
CA PHE A 330 -17.18 8.20 8.59
C PHE A 330 -16.77 8.74 9.95
N ASN A 331 -16.97 7.95 11.01
CA ASN A 331 -16.60 8.28 12.38
C ASN A 331 -15.56 7.29 12.90
N GLN A 332 -14.48 7.80 13.49
CA GLN A 332 -13.46 6.94 14.09
C GLN A 332 -14.07 6.12 15.25
N LYS A 333 -14.05 4.81 15.10
CA LYS A 333 -14.49 3.84 16.12
C LYS A 333 -13.32 3.27 16.90
N TYR A 334 -12.20 2.99 16.24
CA TYR A 334 -11.07 2.30 16.83
C TYR A 334 -9.74 2.91 16.41
N PHE A 335 -8.74 2.81 17.30
CA PHE A 335 -7.35 3.14 17.03
C PHE A 335 -6.45 2.23 17.87
N PHE A 336 -5.49 1.58 17.21
CA PHE A 336 -4.42 0.87 17.90
C PHE A 336 -3.06 1.42 17.44
N PRO A 337 -2.24 1.97 18.35
CA PRO A 337 -0.97 2.58 17.99
C PRO A 337 0.09 1.51 17.70
N ILE A 338 0.71 1.61 16.52
CA ILE A 338 1.86 0.81 16.06
C ILE A 338 2.82 1.74 15.35
N ASN A 339 4.07 1.82 15.80
CA ASN A 339 5.07 2.64 15.15
C ASN A 339 5.30 2.16 13.72
N GLY A 340 5.23 3.10 12.77
CA GLY A 340 5.50 2.80 11.38
C GLY A 340 4.55 1.78 10.72
N CYS A 341 3.29 1.75 11.19
CA CYS A 341 2.24 0.90 10.64
C CYS A 341 2.10 1.10 9.13
N TYR A 342 2.06 0.01 8.36
CA TYR A 342 2.16 0.10 6.91
C TYR A 342 0.98 -0.50 6.16
N LYS A 343 0.51 -1.68 6.58
CA LYS A 343 -0.65 -2.34 5.97
C LYS A 343 -1.42 -3.12 7.02
N ALA A 344 -2.73 -3.11 6.94
CA ALA A 344 -3.63 -3.98 7.68
C ALA A 344 -4.60 -4.66 6.72
N MET A 345 -5.02 -5.89 7.06
CA MET A 345 -6.03 -6.66 6.34
C MET A 345 -6.97 -7.31 7.35
N ALA A 346 -8.28 -7.18 7.10
CA ALA A 346 -9.32 -7.69 7.97
C ALA A 346 -9.87 -9.02 7.46
N ARG A 347 -9.93 -10.04 8.32
CA ARG A 347 -10.59 -11.33 8.06
C ARG A 347 -11.00 -11.94 9.38
N ASP A 348 -12.01 -12.81 9.36
CA ASP A 348 -12.31 -13.71 10.48
C ASP A 348 -11.27 -14.85 10.47
N PHE A 349 -10.19 -14.70 11.27
CA PHE A 349 -9.10 -15.68 11.28
C PHE A 349 -9.36 -16.84 12.25
N ASP A 350 -10.11 -16.64 13.32
CA ASP A 350 -10.35 -17.68 14.32
C ASP A 350 -11.69 -18.40 14.13
N GLY A 351 -12.57 -17.88 13.27
CA GLY A 351 -13.84 -18.48 12.90
C GLY A 351 -14.97 -18.18 13.88
N ASP A 352 -14.88 -17.08 14.63
CA ASP A 352 -15.88 -16.67 15.62
C ASP A 352 -16.96 -15.72 15.04
N GLY A 353 -16.78 -15.23 13.81
CA GLY A 353 -17.71 -14.38 13.07
C GLY A 353 -17.38 -12.88 13.16
N ASP A 354 -16.42 -12.46 13.97
CA ASP A 354 -15.95 -11.09 14.05
C ASP A 354 -14.70 -10.90 13.16
N LEU A 355 -14.52 -9.70 12.59
CA LEU A 355 -13.33 -9.40 11.80
C LEU A 355 -12.13 -9.09 12.71
N ASP A 356 -11.09 -9.91 12.57
CA ASP A 356 -9.77 -9.68 13.15
C ASP A 356 -8.88 -8.89 12.18
N LEU A 357 -7.70 -8.43 12.66
CA LEU A 357 -6.75 -7.69 11.83
C LEU A 357 -5.36 -8.35 11.80
N ALA A 358 -4.83 -8.60 10.62
CA ALA A 358 -3.41 -8.82 10.40
C ALA A 358 -2.75 -7.48 10.05
N VAL A 359 -1.71 -7.08 10.80
CA VAL A 359 -1.08 -5.76 10.66
C VAL A 359 0.42 -5.90 10.52
N ILE A 360 1.03 -5.20 9.54
CA ILE A 360 2.47 -5.07 9.40
C ILE A 360 2.93 -3.62 9.59
N ALA A 361 4.14 -3.47 10.16
CA ALA A 361 4.79 -2.18 10.30
C ALA A 361 6.18 -2.21 9.64
N PHE A 362 6.35 -1.43 8.56
CA PHE A 362 7.62 -1.36 7.83
C PHE A 362 8.65 -0.43 8.50
N PHE A 363 8.19 0.56 9.27
CA PHE A 363 9.01 1.51 10.02
C PHE A 363 8.83 1.38 11.53
N ALA A 364 8.60 0.15 12.03
CA ALA A 364 8.47 -0.15 13.45
C ALA A 364 9.69 0.29 14.28
N ASP A 365 9.51 0.44 15.58
CA ASP A 365 10.64 0.60 16.52
C ASP A 365 11.34 -0.76 16.79
N TYR A 366 12.02 -1.25 15.77
CA TYR A 366 12.67 -2.57 15.82
C TYR A 366 13.72 -2.74 16.93
N GLN A 367 14.19 -1.65 17.54
CA GLN A 367 15.17 -1.71 18.62
C GLN A 367 14.52 -1.95 19.98
N ARG A 368 13.33 -1.39 20.21
CA ARG A 368 12.65 -1.42 21.51
C ARG A 368 11.39 -2.27 21.50
N GLN A 369 10.71 -2.34 20.35
CA GLN A 369 9.41 -2.99 20.15
C GLN A 369 9.40 -3.80 18.83
N PRO A 370 10.31 -4.80 18.68
CA PRO A 370 10.42 -5.57 17.45
C PRO A 370 9.16 -6.39 17.11
N GLU A 371 8.30 -6.64 18.10
CA GLU A 371 6.99 -7.29 17.93
C GLU A 371 6.02 -6.49 17.06
N GLU A 372 6.21 -5.17 16.95
CA GLU A 372 5.38 -4.31 16.07
C GLU A 372 5.52 -4.66 14.58
N GLY A 373 6.60 -5.34 14.18
CA GLY A 373 6.81 -5.72 12.79
C GLY A 373 5.66 -6.51 12.19
N PHE A 374 5.01 -7.36 13.00
CA PHE A 374 3.75 -8.03 12.67
C PHE A 374 2.91 -8.20 13.93
N VAL A 375 1.66 -7.78 13.86
CA VAL A 375 0.68 -7.90 14.95
C VAL A 375 -0.60 -8.52 14.40
N TYR A 376 -1.09 -9.55 15.07
CA TYR A 376 -2.44 -10.05 14.93
C TYR A 376 -3.28 -9.41 16.04
N LEU A 377 -4.33 -8.68 15.65
CA LEU A 377 -5.30 -8.09 16.55
C LEU A 377 -6.55 -8.95 16.53
N GLU A 378 -6.70 -9.80 17.55
CA GLU A 378 -7.86 -10.67 17.73
C GLU A 378 -9.04 -9.84 18.25
N ASN A 379 -10.15 -9.80 17.53
CA ASN A 379 -11.37 -9.13 17.95
C ASN A 379 -12.15 -10.05 18.93
N LYS A 380 -12.40 -9.57 20.12
CA LYS A 380 -13.18 -10.29 21.15
C LYS A 380 -14.62 -9.77 21.26
N GLY A 381 -15.13 -9.22 20.19
CA GLY A 381 -16.42 -8.55 20.13
C GLY A 381 -16.34 -7.06 20.49
N ASP A 382 -17.27 -6.28 19.95
CA ASP A 382 -17.42 -4.83 20.20
C ASP A 382 -16.13 -4.02 20.00
N PHE A 383 -15.30 -4.37 19.02
CA PHE A 383 -14.01 -3.72 18.74
C PHE A 383 -13.00 -3.83 19.89
N ASN A 384 -13.13 -4.84 20.75
CA ASN A 384 -12.16 -5.13 21.80
C ASN A 384 -11.03 -6.00 21.28
N PHE A 385 -10.06 -5.41 20.62
CA PHE A 385 -8.95 -6.11 20.00
C PHE A 385 -7.83 -6.41 20.99
N VAL A 386 -7.38 -7.67 21.03
CA VAL A 386 -6.25 -8.15 21.81
C VAL A 386 -5.06 -8.39 20.89
N PRO A 387 -3.89 -7.74 21.13
CA PRO A 387 -2.76 -7.85 20.23
C PRO A 387 -1.87 -9.07 20.53
N HIS A 388 -1.54 -9.83 19.49
CA HIS A 388 -0.66 -10.99 19.53
C HIS A 388 0.44 -10.86 18.49
N SER A 389 1.63 -11.38 18.79
CA SER A 389 2.76 -11.49 17.86
C SER A 389 3.53 -12.79 18.14
N THR A 390 4.66 -12.97 17.47
CA THR A 390 5.55 -14.11 17.70
C THR A 390 7.01 -13.76 17.38
N LEU A 391 7.96 -14.36 18.07
CA LEU A 391 9.39 -14.18 17.82
C LEU A 391 9.78 -14.55 16.35
N ARG A 392 9.03 -15.42 15.69
CA ARG A 392 9.28 -15.81 14.30
C ARG A 392 9.07 -14.64 13.33
N THR A 393 8.08 -13.78 13.57
CA THR A 393 7.81 -12.62 12.71
C THR A 393 8.74 -11.44 12.98
N GLN A 394 9.52 -11.47 14.06
CA GLN A 394 10.57 -10.46 14.32
C GLN A 394 11.84 -10.67 13.48
N GLN A 395 11.88 -11.72 12.65
CA GLN A 395 13.05 -12.10 11.85
C GLN A 395 13.06 -11.52 10.44
N GLY A 396 12.26 -10.53 10.16
CA GLY A 396 12.17 -9.87 8.86
C GLY A 396 11.63 -8.44 8.98
N ARG A 397 11.60 -7.75 7.85
CA ARG A 397 11.01 -6.44 7.69
C ARG A 397 9.93 -6.52 6.61
N TRP A 398 8.69 -6.43 7.02
CA TRP A 398 7.55 -6.74 6.17
C TRP A 398 7.08 -5.50 5.42
N LEU A 399 7.30 -5.46 4.09
CA LEU A 399 6.84 -4.38 3.22
C LEU A 399 5.48 -4.67 2.62
N THR A 400 5.21 -5.95 2.35
CA THR A 400 3.98 -6.39 1.70
C THR A 400 3.39 -7.57 2.43
N MET A 401 2.08 -7.71 2.36
CA MET A 401 1.31 -8.79 2.97
C MET A 401 0.15 -9.16 2.07
N ASP A 402 -0.19 -10.45 2.04
CA ASP A 402 -1.43 -10.94 1.44
C ASP A 402 -2.13 -11.91 2.38
N VAL A 403 -3.45 -11.95 2.30
CA VAL A 403 -4.30 -12.84 3.09
C VAL A 403 -5.24 -13.59 2.15
N ALA A 404 -5.05 -14.91 2.08
CA ALA A 404 -5.88 -15.80 1.27
C ALA A 404 -5.78 -17.24 1.79
N ASP A 405 -6.79 -18.06 1.54
CA ASP A 405 -6.73 -19.49 1.78
C ASP A 405 -5.83 -20.15 0.73
N LEU A 406 -4.56 -20.45 1.07
CA LEU A 406 -3.59 -20.99 0.13
C LEU A 406 -3.78 -22.47 -0.14
N ASP A 407 -4.12 -23.27 0.88
CA ASP A 407 -4.17 -24.73 0.75
C ASP A 407 -5.59 -25.28 0.54
N GLY A 408 -6.60 -24.42 0.50
CA GLY A 408 -7.98 -24.79 0.21
C GLY A 408 -8.74 -25.37 1.40
N ASP A 409 -8.29 -25.13 2.64
CA ASP A 409 -8.96 -25.62 3.84
C ASP A 409 -10.09 -24.69 4.35
N GLY A 410 -10.34 -23.59 3.65
CA GLY A 410 -11.40 -22.61 3.93
C GLY A 410 -11.01 -21.55 4.95
N LYS A 411 -9.76 -21.50 5.42
CA LYS A 411 -9.28 -20.55 6.41
C LYS A 411 -8.32 -19.55 5.79
N PRO A 412 -8.39 -18.27 6.19
CA PRO A 412 -7.48 -17.27 5.69
C PRO A 412 -6.06 -17.47 6.26
N ASP A 413 -5.10 -17.70 5.37
CA ASP A 413 -3.66 -17.73 5.66
C ASP A 413 -3.03 -16.37 5.43
N ILE A 414 -1.80 -16.13 5.96
CA ILE A 414 -1.08 -14.88 5.81
C ILE A 414 0.28 -15.11 5.14
N LEU A 415 0.62 -14.27 4.17
CA LEU A 415 1.95 -14.16 3.56
C LEU A 415 2.58 -12.83 3.96
N LEU A 416 3.83 -12.84 4.45
CA LEU A 416 4.59 -11.66 4.83
C LEU A 416 5.83 -11.52 3.96
N GLY A 417 5.87 -10.55 3.05
CA GLY A 417 6.99 -10.31 2.14
C GLY A 417 8.12 -9.50 2.78
N ASN A 418 9.34 -10.07 2.79
CA ASN A 418 10.51 -9.52 3.46
C ASN A 418 11.27 -8.53 2.55
N PHE A 419 11.38 -7.29 2.99
CA PHE A 419 12.21 -6.27 2.38
C PHE A 419 13.33 -5.87 3.34
N SER A 420 14.44 -6.60 3.31
CA SER A 420 15.50 -6.51 4.31
C SER A 420 16.38 -5.26 4.22
N VAL A 421 16.31 -4.52 3.11
CA VAL A 421 17.10 -3.30 2.89
C VAL A 421 16.42 -2.13 3.56
N ALA A 422 17.02 -1.62 4.61
CA ALA A 422 16.55 -0.42 5.30
C ALA A 422 17.00 0.86 4.55
N PRO A 423 16.25 1.97 4.65
CA PRO A 423 16.81 3.28 4.41
C PRO A 423 18.09 3.48 5.23
N THR A 424 19.07 4.21 4.69
CA THR A 424 20.43 4.35 5.28
C THR A 424 20.46 4.88 6.70
N PHE A 425 19.39 5.51 7.15
CA PHE A 425 19.23 6.09 8.48
C PHE A 425 18.55 5.14 9.49
N ILE A 426 18.06 3.96 9.06
CA ILE A 426 17.49 2.93 9.96
C ILE A 426 18.51 1.82 10.10
N LYS A 427 18.98 1.58 11.35
CA LYS A 427 19.79 0.40 11.65
C LYS A 427 18.88 -0.83 11.60
N SER A 428 19.04 -1.65 10.57
CA SER A 428 18.41 -2.97 10.53
C SER A 428 19.19 -3.94 11.41
N PRO A 429 18.53 -4.82 12.15
CA PRO A 429 19.18 -6.00 12.69
C PRO A 429 19.86 -6.80 11.57
N ASP A 430 21.14 -7.14 11.74
CA ASP A 430 21.93 -7.85 10.71
C ASP A 430 21.31 -9.18 10.19
N PRO A 431 20.54 -9.93 11.00
CA PRO A 431 19.97 -11.21 10.54
C PRO A 431 18.99 -11.12 9.38
N TRP A 432 18.36 -9.99 9.13
CA TRP A 432 17.31 -9.88 8.09
C TRP A 432 17.81 -10.15 6.67
N LYS A 433 19.07 -9.85 6.39
CA LYS A 433 19.71 -10.04 5.08
C LYS A 433 19.85 -11.51 4.66
N THR A 434 19.85 -12.41 5.63
CA THR A 434 20.01 -13.88 5.43
C THR A 434 18.70 -14.62 5.70
N ARG A 435 17.56 -13.93 5.73
CA ARG A 435 16.25 -14.52 5.95
C ARG A 435 15.53 -14.82 4.64
N PRO A 436 14.49 -15.66 4.67
CA PRO A 436 13.71 -15.99 3.47
C PRO A 436 13.03 -14.76 2.87
N ALA A 437 12.67 -14.88 1.58
CA ALA A 437 11.98 -13.82 0.86
C ALA A 437 10.60 -13.49 1.45
N PHE A 438 9.95 -14.46 2.07
CA PHE A 438 8.68 -14.27 2.76
C PHE A 438 8.47 -15.32 3.87
N LEU A 439 7.51 -15.07 4.76
CA LEU A 439 6.94 -16.07 5.66
C LEU A 439 5.53 -16.44 5.21
N PHE A 440 5.18 -17.69 5.45
CA PHE A 440 3.83 -18.21 5.32
C PHE A 440 3.31 -18.61 6.71
N LEU A 441 2.24 -17.97 7.13
CA LEU A 441 1.52 -18.21 8.36
C LEU A 441 0.25 -18.98 7.99
N LYS A 442 0.33 -20.31 8.08
CA LYS A 442 -0.84 -21.18 7.85
C LYS A 442 -1.79 -21.12 9.03
N ASN A 443 -3.04 -20.81 8.77
CA ASN A 443 -4.06 -20.80 9.77
C ASN A 443 -4.40 -22.22 10.24
N ILE A 444 -4.26 -22.46 11.54
CA ILE A 444 -4.58 -23.74 12.19
C ILE A 444 -5.65 -23.61 13.28
N SER A 445 -6.42 -22.50 13.28
CA SER A 445 -7.53 -22.29 14.19
C SER A 445 -8.51 -23.46 14.18
N GLY A 446 -9.12 -23.79 15.34
CA GLY A 446 -10.07 -24.89 15.48
C GLY A 446 -9.48 -26.31 15.39
N LYS A 447 -8.18 -26.49 15.18
CA LYS A 447 -7.49 -27.78 15.33
C LYS A 447 -7.00 -27.90 16.78
N LYS A 448 -7.79 -28.63 17.60
CA LYS A 448 -7.32 -29.11 18.91
C LYS A 448 -6.75 -30.51 18.79
#